data_b16911a12f0f9cf0b141d273e044483f
#
_entry.id   b16911a12f0f9cf0b141d273e044483f
#
_cell.length_a   1.000
_cell.length_b   1.000
_cell.length_c   1.000
_cell.angle_alpha   90.00
_cell.angle_beta   90.00
_cell.angle_gamma   90.00
#
_symmetry.space_group_name_H-M   'P 1'
#
loop_
_entity.id
_entity.type
_entity.pdbx_description
1 polymer ?
#
loop_
_entity_poly.entity_id
_entity_poly.type
_entity_poly.pdbx_seq_one_letter_code
_entity_poly.pdbx_strand_id
1 'polypeptide(L)'
;MTVQRPTHHAAAAEGTVKAALSSLRSSAKHIDTRAVRGRITRAVGTLLHAVLPEARVGELCLLQDPRSGWSLEAEVIGLLPDGVLLTPIGDMVGLSNRAEVVTTGRMQEVAAGPDLLGRVIDSFGRPLDGKGPIKAGEARPLRGRAPNPMKRRAIEQPFPLGVRVLDGLLTCGEGQRIGIYGDAGCGKSTLMSQIVRGAAADVTIVALIGERGREVREFIERHLGEALHRSVVVVETSDRSAMERGPMRPHGDSASRIFS
;
A
#
# COMPACT_ATOMS: atom_id res chain seq x y z
N MET A 1 -24.10 -17.28 62.79
CA MET A 1 -23.84 -17.47 61.34
C MET A 1 -23.33 -16.18 60.78
N THR A 2 -22.02 -16.01 60.63
CA THR A 2 -21.34 -14.80 60.18
C THR A 2 -21.02 -14.98 58.70
N VAL A 3 -21.64 -14.18 57.84
CA VAL A 3 -21.41 -14.20 56.40
C VAL A 3 -20.09 -13.47 56.12
N GLN A 4 -19.07 -14.21 55.70
CA GLN A 4 -17.84 -13.62 55.23
C GLN A 4 -18.05 -12.98 53.83
N ARG A 5 -17.69 -11.71 53.71
CA ARG A 5 -17.70 -10.94 52.45
C ARG A 5 -16.48 -11.32 51.58
N PRO A 6 -16.63 -11.51 50.27
CA PRO A 6 -15.51 -11.72 49.37
C PRO A 6 -14.89 -10.38 48.99
N THR A 7 -13.81 -9.95 49.65
CA THR A 7 -13.18 -8.63 49.44
C THR A 7 -11.90 -8.66 48.59
N HIS A 8 -11.41 -9.81 48.15
CA HIS A 8 -10.10 -9.86 47.43
C HIS A 8 -10.21 -9.69 45.92
N HIS A 9 -11.31 -10.03 45.27
CA HIS A 9 -11.43 -9.89 43.79
C HIS A 9 -11.76 -8.44 43.33
N ALA A 10 -12.47 -7.67 44.13
CA ALA A 10 -12.82 -6.29 43.79
C ALA A 10 -11.59 -5.36 43.79
N ALA A 11 -10.69 -5.50 44.75
CA ALA A 11 -9.50 -4.67 44.88
C ALA A 11 -8.49 -4.91 43.74
N ALA A 12 -8.36 -6.17 43.26
CA ALA A 12 -7.48 -6.50 42.13
C ALA A 12 -8.04 -5.93 40.80
N ALA A 13 -9.36 -5.96 40.62
CA ALA A 13 -10.00 -5.41 39.43
C ALA A 13 -9.90 -3.85 39.40
N GLU A 14 -10.10 -3.18 40.54
CA GLU A 14 -9.91 -1.73 40.64
C GLU A 14 -8.46 -1.29 40.34
N GLY A 15 -7.45 -2.04 40.80
CA GLY A 15 -6.05 -1.77 40.52
C GLY A 15 -5.75 -1.85 39.02
N THR A 16 -6.28 -2.85 38.33
CA THR A 16 -6.08 -3.04 36.88
C THR A 16 -6.76 -1.97 36.07
N VAL A 17 -8.00 -1.59 36.42
CA VAL A 17 -8.74 -0.51 35.75
C VAL A 17 -8.04 0.84 35.96
N LYS A 18 -7.55 1.12 37.18
CA LYS A 18 -6.83 2.36 37.48
C LYS A 18 -5.50 2.46 36.74
N ALA A 19 -4.77 1.34 36.58
CA ALA A 19 -3.55 1.27 35.79
C ALA A 19 -3.83 1.48 34.28
N ALA A 20 -4.88 0.84 33.75
CA ALA A 20 -5.32 1.04 32.36
C ALA A 20 -5.75 2.48 32.09
N LEU A 21 -6.52 3.09 33.00
CA LEU A 21 -6.92 4.50 32.89
C LEU A 21 -5.74 5.46 32.99
N SER A 22 -4.75 5.17 33.83
CA SER A 22 -3.52 5.99 33.91
C SER A 22 -2.68 5.90 32.65
N SER A 23 -2.58 4.71 32.07
CA SER A 23 -1.90 4.49 30.78
C SER A 23 -2.63 5.22 29.64
N LEU A 24 -3.94 5.12 29.56
CA LEU A 24 -4.77 5.85 28.58
C LEU A 24 -4.64 7.38 28.76
N ARG A 25 -4.64 7.87 30.00
CA ARG A 25 -4.44 9.30 30.26
C ARG A 25 -3.04 9.78 29.90
N SER A 26 -1.99 8.99 30.11
CA SER A 26 -0.63 9.35 29.70
C SER A 26 -0.51 9.36 28.18
N SER A 27 -1.09 8.38 27.49
CA SER A 27 -1.14 8.35 26.03
C SER A 27 -1.93 9.53 25.44
N ALA A 28 -3.07 9.86 26.03
CA ALA A 28 -3.90 10.98 25.61
C ALA A 28 -3.25 12.35 25.78
N LYS A 29 -2.37 12.52 26.77
CA LYS A 29 -1.62 13.79 26.98
C LYS A 29 -0.60 14.09 25.88
N HIS A 30 -0.18 13.09 25.13
CA HIS A 30 0.80 13.22 24.03
C HIS A 30 0.14 13.25 22.65
N ILE A 31 -1.20 13.17 22.60
CA ILE A 31 -1.93 13.33 21.35
C ILE A 31 -2.17 14.83 21.14
N ASP A 32 -1.41 15.42 20.23
CA ASP A 32 -1.76 16.76 19.75
C ASP A 32 -3.02 16.65 18.88
N THR A 33 -4.14 17.12 19.43
CA THR A 33 -5.44 17.09 18.75
C THR A 33 -5.61 18.24 17.77
N ARG A 34 -4.65 19.14 17.68
CA ARG A 34 -4.70 20.25 16.72
C ARG A 34 -4.16 19.78 15.39
N ALA A 35 -5.02 19.62 14.42
CA ALA A 35 -4.60 19.42 13.04
C ALA A 35 -3.77 20.64 12.61
N VAL A 36 -2.49 20.41 12.31
CA VAL A 36 -1.60 21.46 11.79
C VAL A 36 -2.06 21.76 10.36
N ARG A 37 -2.40 23.01 10.12
CA ARG A 37 -2.89 23.49 8.84
C ARG A 37 -1.86 24.36 8.16
N GLY A 38 -1.69 24.10 6.90
CA GLY A 38 -0.89 24.91 6.00
C GLY A 38 -1.68 25.39 4.81
N ARG A 39 -1.01 26.04 3.87
CA ARG A 39 -1.60 26.50 2.62
C ARG A 39 -0.71 26.18 1.44
N ILE A 40 -1.30 25.92 0.30
CA ILE A 40 -0.59 25.77 -0.96
C ILE A 40 -0.12 27.16 -1.41
N THR A 41 1.16 27.28 -1.73
CA THR A 41 1.78 28.52 -2.21
C THR A 41 2.01 28.49 -3.72
N ARG A 42 2.22 27.28 -4.26
CA ARG A 42 2.50 27.09 -5.69
C ARG A 42 2.11 25.69 -6.15
N ALA A 43 1.52 25.60 -7.34
CA ALA A 43 1.27 24.35 -8.03
C ALA A 43 1.97 24.40 -9.39
N VAL A 44 2.82 23.41 -9.70
CA VAL A 44 3.56 23.35 -10.97
C VAL A 44 3.57 21.90 -11.47
N GLY A 45 2.84 21.66 -12.53
CA GLY A 45 2.64 20.32 -13.06
C GLY A 45 2.01 19.42 -12.00
N THR A 46 2.72 18.41 -11.58
CA THR A 46 2.27 17.40 -10.59
C THR A 46 2.83 17.66 -9.18
N LEU A 47 3.49 18.79 -8.95
CA LEU A 47 4.12 19.12 -7.68
C LEU A 47 3.43 20.33 -7.05
N LEU A 48 3.24 20.26 -5.75
CA LEU A 48 2.68 21.33 -4.96
C LEU A 48 3.70 21.80 -3.93
N HIS A 49 3.90 23.12 -3.84
CA HIS A 49 4.61 23.76 -2.76
C HIS A 49 3.60 24.24 -1.72
N ALA A 50 3.87 23.98 -0.46
CA ALA A 50 3.02 24.43 0.63
C ALA A 50 3.85 24.89 1.82
N VAL A 51 3.33 25.88 2.52
CA VAL A 51 3.83 26.20 3.87
C VAL A 51 3.10 25.32 4.86
N LEU A 52 3.80 24.41 5.48
CA LEU A 52 3.25 23.44 6.42
C LEU A 52 4.25 23.23 7.56
N PRO A 53 3.97 23.72 8.78
CA PRO A 53 4.82 23.45 9.92
C PRO A 53 4.77 21.98 10.33
N GLU A 54 5.88 21.48 10.88
CA GLU A 54 5.99 20.13 11.48
C GLU A 54 5.73 18.92 10.55
N ALA A 55 5.81 19.10 9.24
CA ALA A 55 5.65 18.01 8.30
C ALA A 55 6.86 17.05 8.27
N ARG A 56 6.62 15.80 7.95
CA ARG A 56 7.64 14.76 7.79
C ARG A 56 7.65 14.22 6.37
N VAL A 57 8.82 13.92 5.83
CA VAL A 57 8.91 13.26 4.51
C VAL A 57 8.25 11.90 4.56
N GLY A 58 7.38 11.62 3.61
CA GLY A 58 6.55 10.41 3.53
C GLY A 58 5.21 10.51 4.26
N GLU A 59 4.94 11.61 4.94
CA GLU A 59 3.65 11.83 5.61
C GLU A 59 2.54 12.11 4.60
N LEU A 60 1.37 11.52 4.84
CA LEU A 60 0.15 11.86 4.12
C LEU A 60 -0.45 13.15 4.67
N CYS A 61 -0.81 14.03 3.75
CA CYS A 61 -1.55 15.24 4.04
C CYS A 61 -2.89 15.21 3.28
N LEU A 62 -3.89 15.85 3.84
CA LEU A 62 -5.15 16.10 3.17
C LEU A 62 -5.17 17.52 2.62
N LEU A 63 -5.28 17.64 1.30
CA LEU A 63 -5.59 18.90 0.63
C LEU A 63 -7.10 19.07 0.67
N GLN A 64 -7.60 20.20 1.15
CA GLN A 64 -9.05 20.41 1.24
C GLN A 64 -9.41 21.86 0.97
N ASP A 65 -10.51 22.09 0.26
CA ASP A 65 -11.12 23.40 0.13
C ASP A 65 -12.41 23.44 0.97
N PRO A 66 -12.42 24.15 2.09
CA PRO A 66 -13.57 24.16 3.02
C PRO A 66 -14.87 24.70 2.40
N ARG A 67 -14.79 25.45 1.27
CA ARG A 67 -15.96 26.05 0.63
C ARG A 67 -16.60 25.14 -0.40
N SER A 68 -15.79 24.45 -1.19
CA SER A 68 -16.29 23.56 -2.25
C SER A 68 -16.52 22.13 -1.77
N GLY A 69 -15.95 21.74 -0.62
CA GLY A 69 -15.91 20.37 -0.16
C GLY A 69 -14.94 19.48 -0.95
N TRP A 70 -14.13 20.08 -1.86
CA TRP A 70 -13.10 19.36 -2.60
C TRP A 70 -12.00 18.88 -1.65
N SER A 71 -11.57 17.65 -1.82
CA SER A 71 -10.45 17.09 -1.04
C SER A 71 -9.64 16.10 -1.87
N LEU A 72 -8.33 16.05 -1.60
CA LEU A 72 -7.38 15.15 -2.23
C LEU A 72 -6.26 14.81 -1.26
N GLU A 73 -5.81 13.57 -1.24
CA GLU A 73 -4.63 13.18 -0.47
C GLU A 73 -3.35 13.60 -1.22
N ALA A 74 -2.31 13.91 -0.46
CA ALA A 74 -0.99 14.21 -0.99
C ALA A 74 0.10 13.68 -0.05
N GLU A 75 1.24 13.29 -0.61
CA GLU A 75 2.40 12.83 0.16
C GLU A 75 3.47 13.92 0.21
N VAL A 76 4.06 14.14 1.38
CA VAL A 76 5.24 14.99 1.55
C VAL A 76 6.46 14.28 0.98
N ILE A 77 7.01 14.79 -0.12
CA ILE A 77 8.18 14.20 -0.78
C ILE A 77 9.49 14.94 -0.48
N GLY A 78 9.41 16.13 0.07
CA GLY A 78 10.59 16.92 0.41
C GLY A 78 10.30 18.07 1.36
N LEU A 79 11.35 18.48 2.08
CA LEU A 79 11.33 19.64 2.94
C LEU A 79 12.18 20.73 2.28
N LEU A 80 11.67 21.94 2.26
CA LEU A 80 12.31 23.13 1.71
C LEU A 80 12.52 24.17 2.81
N PRO A 81 13.45 25.12 2.64
CA PRO A 81 13.65 26.19 3.63
C PRO A 81 12.40 27.04 3.90
N ASP A 82 11.53 27.16 2.90
CA ASP A 82 10.31 27.97 2.90
C ASP A 82 9.01 27.14 2.95
N GLY A 83 9.12 25.81 3.14
CA GLY A 83 7.95 24.95 3.23
C GLY A 83 8.19 23.50 2.87
N VAL A 84 7.23 22.88 2.22
CA VAL A 84 7.27 21.46 1.85
C VAL A 84 6.90 21.26 0.40
N LEU A 85 7.40 20.20 -0.18
CA LEU A 85 7.03 19.71 -1.50
C LEU A 85 6.08 18.52 -1.35
N LEU A 86 4.92 18.61 -1.97
CA LEU A 86 3.88 17.60 -1.93
C LEU A 86 3.64 17.02 -3.32
N THR A 87 3.33 15.75 -3.33
CA THR A 87 2.85 15.02 -4.49
C THR A 87 1.39 14.63 -4.26
N PRO A 88 0.44 15.12 -5.06
CA PRO A 88 -0.96 14.73 -4.94
C PRO A 88 -1.17 13.28 -5.37
N ILE A 89 -2.09 12.60 -4.69
CA ILE A 89 -2.50 11.22 -4.95
C ILE A 89 -3.86 11.24 -5.64
N GLY A 90 -3.87 11.51 -6.93
CA GLY A 90 -5.07 11.63 -7.75
C GLY A 90 -5.08 12.84 -8.64
N ASP A 91 -6.27 13.18 -9.14
CA ASP A 91 -6.46 14.31 -10.04
C ASP A 91 -6.63 15.63 -9.27
N MET A 92 -5.86 16.62 -9.66
CA MET A 92 -5.91 17.97 -9.08
C MET A 92 -7.02 18.85 -9.65
N VAL A 93 -7.86 18.35 -10.55
CA VAL A 93 -8.96 19.14 -11.09
C VAL A 93 -9.84 19.64 -9.95
N GLY A 94 -10.08 20.95 -9.92
CA GLY A 94 -10.81 21.60 -8.82
C GLY A 94 -9.95 22.13 -7.69
N LEU A 95 -8.62 21.90 -7.71
CA LEU A 95 -7.70 22.52 -6.75
C LEU A 95 -7.79 24.06 -6.86
N SER A 96 -8.14 24.68 -5.76
CA SER A 96 -8.20 26.15 -5.67
C SER A 96 -6.99 26.72 -4.94
N ASN A 97 -6.74 28.02 -5.13
CA ASN A 97 -5.71 28.76 -4.37
C ASN A 97 -6.08 28.98 -2.89
N ARG A 98 -7.25 28.51 -2.46
CA ARG A 98 -7.74 28.55 -1.08
C ARG A 98 -7.59 27.21 -0.38
N ALA A 99 -7.15 26.18 -1.11
CA ALA A 99 -7.00 24.86 -0.55
C ALA A 99 -5.98 24.89 0.59
N GLU A 100 -6.39 24.33 1.72
CA GLU A 100 -5.59 24.12 2.89
C GLU A 100 -4.90 22.76 2.81
N VAL A 101 -3.75 22.65 3.46
CA VAL A 101 -3.04 21.38 3.66
C VAL A 101 -3.12 21.02 5.12
N VAL A 102 -3.63 19.83 5.42
CA VAL A 102 -3.78 19.33 6.79
C VAL A 102 -2.90 18.11 6.97
N THR A 103 -2.02 18.13 7.97
CA THR A 103 -1.22 16.95 8.33
C THR A 103 -2.10 15.85 8.91
N THR A 104 -1.80 14.61 8.59
CA THR A 104 -2.54 13.45 9.13
C THR A 104 -1.76 12.72 10.22
N GLY A 105 -0.46 12.99 10.37
CA GLY A 105 0.45 12.25 11.24
C GLY A 105 0.69 10.80 10.78
N ARG A 106 0.14 10.38 9.63
CA ARG A 106 0.22 9.02 9.12
C ARG A 106 1.08 8.94 7.88
N MET A 107 1.77 7.85 7.73
CA MET A 107 2.40 7.46 6.46
C MET A 107 1.43 6.61 5.65
N GLN A 108 1.77 6.40 4.38
CA GLN A 108 0.97 5.57 3.51
C GLN A 108 1.08 4.11 3.91
N GLU A 109 -0.08 3.49 4.14
CA GLU A 109 -0.22 2.10 4.55
C GLU A 109 -1.24 1.40 3.67
N VAL A 110 -1.11 0.10 3.59
CA VAL A 110 -2.09 -0.78 2.93
C VAL A 110 -2.54 -1.84 3.93
N ALA A 111 -3.81 -2.18 3.91
CA ALA A 111 -4.32 -3.30 4.68
C ALA A 111 -3.84 -4.60 4.03
N ALA A 112 -3.04 -5.39 4.76
CA ALA A 112 -2.53 -6.69 4.32
C ALA A 112 -3.23 -7.81 5.08
N GLY A 113 -3.60 -8.89 4.38
CA GLY A 113 -4.26 -10.04 4.99
C GLY A 113 -4.90 -10.99 3.98
N PRO A 114 -5.42 -12.14 4.44
CA PRO A 114 -6.05 -13.14 3.59
C PRO A 114 -7.25 -12.62 2.77
N ASP A 115 -7.92 -11.57 3.25
CA ASP A 115 -9.07 -10.95 2.56
C ASP A 115 -8.68 -10.24 1.24
N LEU A 116 -7.38 -10.11 0.96
CA LEU A 116 -6.87 -9.64 -0.33
C LEU A 116 -6.87 -10.73 -1.41
N LEU A 117 -6.95 -12.01 -1.05
CA LEU A 117 -6.96 -13.10 -2.02
C LEU A 117 -8.21 -13.01 -2.91
N GLY A 118 -8.02 -13.15 -4.20
CA GLY A 118 -9.06 -13.03 -5.19
C GLY A 118 -9.51 -11.59 -5.48
N ARG A 119 -8.79 -10.58 -4.96
CA ARG A 119 -9.13 -9.18 -5.13
C ARG A 119 -8.25 -8.50 -6.18
N VAL A 120 -8.84 -7.48 -6.78
CA VAL A 120 -8.17 -6.54 -7.68
C VAL A 120 -8.19 -5.17 -7.01
N ILE A 121 -7.01 -4.62 -6.76
CA ILE A 121 -6.81 -3.37 -6.02
C ILE A 121 -5.95 -2.38 -6.81
N ASP A 122 -6.02 -1.11 -6.46
CA ASP A 122 -5.07 -0.12 -6.94
C ASP A 122 -3.77 -0.12 -6.10
N SER A 123 -2.82 0.74 -6.46
CA SER A 123 -1.54 0.91 -5.75
C SER A 123 -1.67 1.37 -4.29
N PHE A 124 -2.86 1.83 -3.88
CA PHE A 124 -3.19 2.28 -2.54
C PHE A 124 -4.03 1.26 -1.75
N GLY A 125 -4.26 0.06 -2.31
CA GLY A 125 -5.07 -0.97 -1.69
C GLY A 125 -6.59 -0.76 -1.82
N ARG A 126 -7.03 0.18 -2.65
CA ARG A 126 -8.46 0.43 -2.90
C ARG A 126 -9.01 -0.60 -3.86
N PRO A 127 -10.17 -1.21 -3.58
CA PRO A 127 -10.74 -2.24 -4.46
C PRO A 127 -11.20 -1.66 -5.80
N LEU A 128 -10.86 -2.35 -6.88
CA LEU A 128 -11.27 -2.04 -8.25
C LEU A 128 -12.27 -3.05 -8.82
N ASP A 129 -12.50 -4.16 -8.13
CA ASP A 129 -13.26 -5.33 -8.60
C ASP A 129 -14.77 -5.26 -8.34
N GLY A 130 -15.27 -4.17 -7.76
CA GLY A 130 -16.68 -4.02 -7.44
C GLY A 130 -17.20 -4.94 -6.32
N LYS A 131 -16.33 -5.72 -5.66
CA LYS A 131 -16.72 -6.67 -4.60
C LYS A 131 -16.87 -6.02 -3.21
N GLY A 132 -16.94 -4.69 -3.16
CA GLY A 132 -17.05 -3.94 -1.92
C GLY A 132 -15.73 -3.76 -1.17
N PRO A 133 -15.76 -3.12 0.01
CA PRO A 133 -14.57 -2.81 0.78
C PRO A 133 -13.86 -4.08 1.24
N ILE A 134 -12.53 -4.02 1.29
CA ILE A 134 -11.70 -5.06 1.87
C ILE A 134 -11.77 -4.93 3.39
N LYS A 135 -11.99 -6.03 4.09
CA LYS A 135 -11.99 -6.02 5.55
C LYS A 135 -10.62 -5.56 6.04
N ALA A 136 -10.62 -4.83 7.16
CA ALA A 136 -9.39 -4.33 7.74
C ALA A 136 -8.45 -5.49 8.07
N GLY A 137 -7.33 -5.57 7.35
CA GLY A 137 -6.21 -6.42 7.68
C GLY A 137 -5.19 -5.68 8.56
N GLU A 138 -4.02 -6.26 8.74
CA GLU A 138 -2.92 -5.56 9.39
C GLU A 138 -2.44 -4.41 8.50
N ALA A 139 -2.36 -3.21 9.08
CA ALA A 139 -1.83 -2.05 8.36
C ALA A 139 -0.30 -2.23 8.15
N ARG A 140 0.12 -2.24 6.92
CA ARG A 140 1.53 -2.37 6.53
C ARG A 140 1.97 -1.12 5.78
N PRO A 141 3.10 -0.51 6.16
CA PRO A 141 3.62 0.65 5.46
C PRO A 141 4.03 0.27 4.02
N LEU A 142 3.60 1.06 3.03
CA LEU A 142 4.00 0.86 1.64
C LEU A 142 5.51 1.05 1.44
N ARG A 143 6.13 1.90 2.23
CA ARG A 143 7.58 2.11 2.22
C ARG A 143 8.23 1.43 3.41
N GLY A 144 9.01 0.39 3.15
CA GLY A 144 9.80 -0.31 4.16
C GLY A 144 11.30 -0.27 3.85
N ARG A 145 12.13 -0.49 4.86
CA ARG A 145 13.59 -0.63 4.67
C ARG A 145 13.89 -1.96 3.97
N ALA A 146 14.85 -1.94 3.03
CA ALA A 146 15.36 -3.17 2.45
C ALA A 146 15.96 -4.07 3.55
N PRO A 147 15.73 -5.39 3.52
CA PRO A 147 16.35 -6.29 4.47
C PRO A 147 17.88 -6.24 4.33
N ASN A 148 18.58 -6.43 5.47
CA ASN A 148 20.03 -6.50 5.47
C ASN A 148 20.50 -7.57 4.46
N PRO A 149 21.42 -7.25 3.53
CA PRO A 149 21.91 -8.21 2.54
C PRO A 149 22.46 -9.49 3.14
N MET A 150 23.10 -9.40 4.32
CA MET A 150 23.66 -10.56 5.03
C MET A 150 22.62 -11.48 5.65
N LYS A 151 21.34 -11.03 5.75
CA LYS A 151 20.22 -11.85 6.22
C LYS A 151 19.47 -12.54 5.06
N ARG A 152 19.82 -12.26 3.83
CA ARG A 152 19.23 -12.93 2.66
C ARG A 152 19.75 -14.36 2.59
N ARG A 153 18.84 -15.31 2.43
CA ARG A 153 19.19 -16.71 2.19
C ARG A 153 19.81 -16.86 0.81
N ALA A 154 20.76 -17.77 0.67
CA ALA A 154 21.23 -18.22 -0.63
C ALA A 154 20.10 -18.93 -1.39
N ILE A 155 20.13 -18.87 -2.72
CA ILE A 155 19.17 -19.57 -3.56
C ILE A 155 19.67 -21.01 -3.73
N GLU A 156 19.02 -21.94 -3.03
CA GLU A 156 19.44 -23.36 -2.96
C GLU A 156 18.34 -24.30 -3.44
N GLN A 157 17.09 -23.88 -3.40
CA GLN A 157 15.94 -24.70 -3.76
C GLN A 157 15.39 -24.31 -5.12
N PRO A 158 15.09 -25.28 -6.02
CA PRO A 158 14.41 -25.00 -7.27
C PRO A 158 12.95 -24.60 -6.99
N PHE A 159 12.46 -23.67 -7.76
CA PHE A 159 11.07 -23.21 -7.72
C PHE A 159 10.40 -23.50 -9.06
N PRO A 160 9.57 -24.57 -9.15
CA PRO A 160 8.89 -24.94 -10.38
C PRO A 160 7.89 -23.84 -10.82
N LEU A 161 8.04 -23.40 -12.07
CA LEU A 161 7.17 -22.40 -12.69
C LEU A 161 6.01 -23.02 -13.48
N GLY A 162 6.00 -24.36 -13.66
CA GLY A 162 4.98 -25.09 -14.41
C GLY A 162 5.11 -24.94 -15.92
N VAL A 163 6.24 -24.41 -16.41
CA VAL A 163 6.54 -24.28 -17.84
C VAL A 163 7.74 -25.15 -18.17
N ARG A 164 7.54 -26.23 -18.95
CA ARG A 164 8.55 -27.25 -19.24
C ARG A 164 9.93 -26.74 -19.66
N VAL A 165 9.95 -25.70 -20.50
CA VAL A 165 11.22 -25.10 -20.97
C VAL A 165 11.93 -24.38 -19.83
N LEU A 166 11.20 -23.68 -18.97
CA LEU A 166 11.77 -22.99 -17.81
C LEU A 166 12.23 -24.00 -16.77
N ASP A 167 11.38 -24.94 -16.40
CA ASP A 167 11.69 -25.91 -15.34
C ASP A 167 12.82 -26.88 -15.73
N GLY A 168 12.91 -27.23 -17.05
CA GLY A 168 13.89 -28.20 -17.53
C GLY A 168 15.23 -27.60 -17.98
N LEU A 169 15.24 -26.36 -18.50
CA LEU A 169 16.43 -25.76 -19.13
C LEU A 169 16.88 -24.46 -18.49
N LEU A 170 15.97 -23.71 -17.86
CA LEU A 170 16.20 -22.39 -17.27
C LEU A 170 15.71 -22.36 -15.82
N THR A 171 16.02 -23.38 -15.07
CA THR A 171 15.53 -23.60 -13.70
C THR A 171 15.58 -22.32 -12.87
N CYS A 172 14.44 -21.96 -12.30
CA CYS A 172 14.30 -20.85 -11.37
C CYS A 172 14.46 -21.34 -9.95
N GLY A 173 15.11 -20.59 -9.08
CA GLY A 173 15.23 -20.90 -7.67
C GLY A 173 14.34 -20.02 -6.79
N GLU A 174 14.03 -20.47 -5.59
CA GLU A 174 13.30 -19.69 -4.59
C GLU A 174 14.04 -18.39 -4.28
N GLY A 175 13.35 -17.24 -4.44
CA GLY A 175 13.93 -15.91 -4.26
C GLY A 175 14.67 -15.36 -5.48
N GLN A 176 14.75 -16.10 -6.58
CA GLN A 176 15.35 -15.63 -7.81
C GLN A 176 14.45 -14.60 -8.52
N ARG A 177 15.11 -13.63 -9.18
CA ARG A 177 14.46 -12.68 -10.08
C ARG A 177 14.73 -13.07 -11.52
N ILE A 178 13.69 -13.18 -12.32
CA ILE A 178 13.79 -13.43 -13.77
C ILE A 178 13.16 -12.28 -14.54
N GLY A 179 13.72 -11.94 -15.69
CA GLY A 179 13.18 -10.96 -16.62
C GLY A 179 12.64 -11.63 -17.86
N ILE A 180 11.45 -11.23 -18.30
CA ILE A 180 10.83 -11.66 -19.57
C ILE A 180 10.82 -10.45 -20.50
N TYR A 181 11.65 -10.47 -21.51
CA TYR A 181 11.79 -9.39 -22.49
C TYR A 181 11.30 -9.84 -23.86
N GLY A 182 10.77 -8.92 -24.63
CA GLY A 182 10.32 -9.17 -25.99
C GLY A 182 9.42 -8.04 -26.50
N ASP A 183 9.24 -7.98 -27.80
CA ASP A 183 8.39 -6.99 -28.46
C ASP A 183 6.91 -7.17 -28.15
N ALA A 184 6.10 -6.19 -28.54
CA ALA A 184 4.65 -6.31 -28.45
C ALA A 184 4.15 -7.53 -29.27
N GLY A 185 3.23 -8.30 -28.70
CA GLY A 185 2.66 -9.47 -29.36
C GLY A 185 3.50 -10.75 -29.35
N CYS A 186 4.72 -10.75 -28.77
CA CYS A 186 5.56 -11.97 -28.72
C CYS A 186 5.14 -13.01 -27.67
N GLY A 187 4.03 -12.79 -26.96
CA GLY A 187 3.48 -13.77 -26.01
C GLY A 187 3.94 -13.61 -24.55
N LYS A 188 4.51 -12.47 -24.15
CA LYS A 188 4.90 -12.19 -22.75
C LYS A 188 3.77 -12.44 -21.77
N SER A 189 2.58 -11.87 -22.02
CA SER A 189 1.41 -12.01 -21.14
C SER A 189 0.91 -13.46 -21.09
N THR A 190 1.00 -14.19 -22.21
CA THR A 190 0.67 -15.62 -22.27
C THR A 190 1.63 -16.44 -21.41
N LEU A 191 2.94 -16.20 -21.53
CA LEU A 191 3.95 -16.89 -20.72
C LEU A 191 3.75 -16.56 -19.23
N MET A 192 3.53 -15.30 -18.90
CA MET A 192 3.27 -14.85 -17.55
C MET A 192 2.03 -15.53 -16.95
N SER A 193 0.95 -15.67 -17.73
CA SER A 193 -0.24 -16.40 -17.29
C SER A 193 0.00 -17.88 -17.07
N GLN A 194 0.82 -18.52 -17.89
CA GLN A 194 1.20 -19.93 -17.69
C GLN A 194 1.98 -20.10 -16.38
N ILE A 195 2.94 -19.21 -16.11
CA ILE A 195 3.69 -19.20 -14.86
C ILE A 195 2.75 -19.01 -13.65
N VAL A 196 1.88 -18.01 -13.67
CA VAL A 196 0.94 -17.75 -12.57
C VAL A 196 0.05 -18.96 -12.28
N ARG A 197 -0.40 -19.67 -13.31
CA ARG A 197 -1.25 -20.87 -13.14
C ARG A 197 -0.47 -22.11 -12.73
N GLY A 198 0.78 -22.23 -13.20
CA GLY A 198 1.58 -23.44 -13.05
C GLY A 198 2.60 -23.41 -11.91
N ALA A 199 2.95 -22.24 -11.42
CA ALA A 199 3.96 -22.10 -10.37
C ALA A 199 3.54 -22.77 -9.05
N ALA A 200 4.51 -23.38 -8.39
CA ALA A 200 4.36 -24.00 -7.07
C ALA A 200 4.33 -22.94 -5.95
N ALA A 201 3.47 -21.92 -6.11
CA ALA A 201 3.29 -20.84 -5.16
C ALA A 201 1.96 -20.97 -4.42
N ASP A 202 1.95 -20.74 -3.11
CA ASP A 202 0.73 -20.70 -2.31
C ASP A 202 -0.11 -19.46 -2.66
N VAL A 203 0.57 -18.33 -2.85
CA VAL A 203 -0.04 -17.04 -3.21
C VAL A 203 0.74 -16.42 -4.37
N THR A 204 0.01 -15.85 -5.31
CA THR A 204 0.58 -15.09 -6.43
C THR A 204 0.18 -13.62 -6.34
N ILE A 205 1.15 -12.72 -6.46
CA ILE A 205 0.90 -11.30 -6.54
C ILE A 205 1.24 -10.85 -7.95
N VAL A 206 0.25 -10.26 -8.62
CA VAL A 206 0.41 -9.73 -9.98
C VAL A 206 0.30 -8.22 -9.93
N ALA A 207 1.33 -7.52 -10.38
CA ALA A 207 1.32 -6.06 -10.53
C ALA A 207 1.26 -5.69 -12.01
N LEU A 208 0.15 -5.11 -12.45
CA LEU A 208 -0.09 -4.62 -13.81
C LEU A 208 0.10 -3.10 -13.81
N ILE A 209 1.33 -2.66 -14.16
CA ILE A 209 1.72 -1.25 -14.05
C ILE A 209 1.91 -0.67 -15.46
N GLY A 210 1.14 0.39 -15.77
CA GLY A 210 1.22 1.07 -17.05
C GLY A 210 0.51 0.33 -18.19
N GLU A 211 -0.20 -0.76 -17.90
CA GLU A 211 -1.04 -1.46 -18.87
C GLU A 211 -2.32 -0.67 -19.19
N ARG A 212 -2.89 -0.89 -20.37
CA ARG A 212 -4.16 -0.28 -20.74
C ARG A 212 -5.31 -0.97 -20.03
N GLY A 213 -6.34 -0.23 -19.62
CA GLY A 213 -7.48 -0.79 -18.89
C GLY A 213 -8.13 -2.01 -19.54
N ARG A 214 -8.23 -2.07 -20.90
CA ARG A 214 -8.73 -3.25 -21.62
C ARG A 214 -7.82 -4.47 -21.48
N GLU A 215 -6.49 -4.28 -21.48
CA GLU A 215 -5.51 -5.36 -21.37
C GLU A 215 -5.50 -5.92 -19.95
N VAL A 216 -5.68 -5.08 -18.94
CA VAL A 216 -5.88 -5.48 -17.54
C VAL A 216 -7.08 -6.39 -17.39
N ARG A 217 -8.22 -5.99 -17.95
CA ARG A 217 -9.46 -6.79 -17.88
C ARG A 217 -9.30 -8.13 -18.58
N GLU A 218 -8.73 -8.13 -19.77
CA GLU A 218 -8.45 -9.36 -20.52
C GLU A 218 -7.49 -10.27 -19.75
N PHE A 219 -6.46 -9.73 -19.12
CA PHE A 219 -5.53 -10.51 -18.32
C PHE A 219 -6.23 -11.18 -17.13
N ILE A 220 -7.07 -10.45 -16.40
CA ILE A 220 -7.80 -10.98 -15.25
C ILE A 220 -8.80 -12.07 -15.69
N GLU A 221 -9.62 -11.80 -16.71
CA GLU A 221 -10.69 -12.70 -17.12
C GLU A 221 -10.18 -13.93 -17.88
N ARG A 222 -9.23 -13.76 -18.80
CA ARG A 222 -8.78 -14.85 -19.70
C ARG A 222 -7.48 -15.51 -19.25
N HIS A 223 -6.56 -14.74 -18.70
CA HIS A 223 -5.24 -15.23 -18.36
C HIS A 223 -5.15 -15.76 -16.94
N LEU A 224 -5.70 -15.08 -15.95
CA LEU A 224 -5.74 -15.58 -14.58
C LEU A 224 -6.86 -16.61 -14.38
N GLY A 225 -8.09 -16.30 -14.79
CA GLY A 225 -9.22 -17.20 -14.63
C GLY A 225 -9.35 -17.74 -13.19
N GLU A 226 -9.34 -19.06 -13.06
CA GLU A 226 -9.44 -19.72 -11.75
C GLU A 226 -8.25 -19.42 -10.81
N ALA A 227 -7.06 -19.13 -11.32
CA ALA A 227 -5.92 -18.80 -10.47
C ALA A 227 -6.10 -17.49 -9.70
N LEU A 228 -7.12 -16.68 -10.03
CA LEU A 228 -7.43 -15.46 -9.32
C LEU A 228 -7.71 -15.71 -7.83
N HIS A 229 -8.35 -16.82 -7.47
CA HIS A 229 -8.72 -17.10 -6.06
C HIS A 229 -7.52 -17.16 -5.11
N ARG A 230 -6.33 -17.54 -5.61
CA ARG A 230 -5.05 -17.56 -4.87
C ARG A 230 -4.13 -16.41 -5.24
N SER A 231 -4.66 -15.40 -5.91
CA SER A 231 -3.87 -14.26 -6.38
C SER A 231 -4.38 -12.94 -5.81
N VAL A 232 -3.49 -11.97 -5.75
CA VAL A 232 -3.83 -10.57 -5.55
C VAL A 232 -3.36 -9.80 -6.78
N VAL A 233 -4.23 -9.03 -7.38
CA VAL A 233 -3.89 -8.23 -8.56
C VAL A 233 -3.86 -6.76 -8.19
N VAL A 234 -2.68 -6.15 -8.33
CA VAL A 234 -2.49 -4.72 -8.15
C VAL A 234 -2.44 -4.05 -9.50
N VAL A 235 -3.31 -3.09 -9.74
CA VAL A 235 -3.49 -2.46 -11.05
C VAL A 235 -3.21 -0.98 -10.98
N GLU A 236 -2.36 -0.51 -11.90
CA GLU A 236 -2.11 0.90 -12.12
C GLU A 236 -2.05 1.16 -13.63
N THR A 237 -3.18 1.58 -14.20
CA THR A 237 -3.30 1.73 -15.65
C THR A 237 -2.55 2.94 -16.18
N SER A 238 -2.22 2.93 -17.48
CA SER A 238 -1.59 4.06 -18.17
C SER A 238 -2.48 5.31 -18.21
N ASP A 239 -3.79 5.16 -18.01
CA ASP A 239 -4.76 6.24 -18.03
C ASP A 239 -4.72 7.08 -16.75
N ARG A 240 -4.15 6.54 -15.67
CA ARG A 240 -3.96 7.26 -14.42
C ARG A 240 -2.71 8.15 -14.44
N SER A 241 -2.70 9.16 -13.59
CA SER A 241 -1.59 10.10 -13.52
C SER A 241 -0.26 9.40 -13.20
N ALA A 242 0.85 9.93 -13.73
CA ALA A 242 2.19 9.38 -13.44
C ALA A 242 2.51 9.34 -11.93
N MET A 243 1.81 10.11 -11.14
CA MET A 243 2.00 10.23 -9.68
C MET A 243 1.33 9.10 -8.92
N GLU A 244 0.16 8.64 -9.35
CA GLU A 244 -0.49 7.45 -8.78
C GLU A 244 0.33 6.19 -9.05
N ARG A 245 1.11 6.16 -10.13
CA ARG A 245 2.04 5.09 -10.47
C ARG A 245 3.34 5.10 -9.65
N GLY A 246 3.61 6.20 -8.92
CA GLY A 246 4.86 6.42 -8.18
C GLY A 246 5.16 5.39 -7.10
N PRO A 247 4.21 4.99 -6.23
CA PRO A 247 4.45 4.00 -5.18
C PRO A 247 4.88 2.63 -5.70
N MET A 248 4.45 2.29 -6.92
CA MET A 248 4.71 1.00 -7.55
C MET A 248 5.89 1.01 -8.53
N ARG A 249 6.68 2.09 -8.60
CA ARG A 249 7.92 2.04 -9.38
C ARG A 249 8.81 0.94 -8.84
N PRO A 250 9.40 0.11 -9.71
CA PRO A 250 10.17 -1.05 -9.33
C PRO A 250 11.53 -0.64 -8.73
N HIS A 251 11.52 -0.05 -7.55
CA HIS A 251 12.61 -0.18 -6.62
C HIS A 251 12.43 -1.52 -5.86
N GLY A 252 12.17 -2.51 -6.64
CA GLY A 252 12.43 -3.93 -6.38
C GLY A 252 11.60 -4.63 -5.30
N ASP A 253 10.90 -3.99 -4.35
CA ASP A 253 10.47 -4.72 -3.17
C ASP A 253 9.05 -4.40 -2.61
N SER A 254 8.30 -3.46 -3.16
CA SER A 254 7.04 -3.06 -2.50
C SER A 254 5.91 -4.10 -2.60
N ALA A 255 5.79 -4.80 -3.72
CA ALA A 255 4.72 -5.81 -3.87
C ALA A 255 4.97 -7.07 -3.03
N SER A 256 6.23 -7.52 -2.89
CA SER A 256 6.57 -8.69 -2.06
C SER A 256 6.42 -8.43 -0.57
N ARG A 257 6.43 -7.16 -0.12
CA ARG A 257 6.32 -6.79 1.29
C ARG A 257 4.92 -6.70 1.84
N ILE A 258 3.92 -6.61 0.98
CA ILE A 258 2.52 -6.62 1.41
C ILE A 258 2.15 -7.98 2.02
N PHE A 259 2.93 -9.03 1.71
CA PHE A 259 2.61 -10.42 2.06
C PHE A 259 3.76 -11.19 2.76
N SER A 260 4.85 -10.53 3.11
CA SER A 260 5.89 -11.08 4.00
C SER A 260 5.69 -10.52 5.45
#